data_caace1c8182227f7bbc367883a08b408
#
_entry.id   caace1c8182227f7bbc367883a08b408
#
_cell.length_a   1.000
_cell.length_b   1.000
_cell.length_c   1.000
_cell.angle_alpha   90.00
_cell.angle_beta   90.00
_cell.angle_gamma   90.00
#
_symmetry.space_group_name_H-M   'P 1'
#
loop_
_entity.id
_entity.type
_entity.pdbx_description
1 polymer ?
#
loop_
_entity_poly.entity_id
_entity_poly.type
_entity_poly.pdbx_seq_one_letter_code
_entity_poly.pdbx_strand_id
1 'polypeptide(L)'
;MTSLSGQKVVAVPVPRIDTALIHVQQASPDGTCIICGDEFHDIDIAVAARKTIVTCEEIVSNEYIRRDPTKTRIFGECVQAVVKAPYGAWPAQCYDYYDDDDAALKEYDKASKYQDKADAVEQLAKAAAKAVKALEKAPADEKLKLAAEAAEKAAKAAAAGELIPETFEDYLNKWVYGCKDQAELLDKIGGSRLMRLKNEPHLGYSTTH
;
A
#
# COMPACT_ATOMS: atom_id res chain seq x y z
N MET A 1 13.74 -20.34 24.65
CA MET A 1 14.67 -19.76 25.63
C MET A 1 13.94 -19.52 26.94
N THR A 2 14.68 -19.40 28.05
CA THR A 2 14.13 -19.00 29.36
C THR A 2 14.68 -17.60 29.67
N SER A 3 13.82 -16.67 30.06
CA SER A 3 14.20 -15.32 30.46
C SER A 3 14.94 -15.35 31.81
N LEU A 4 15.56 -14.23 32.20
CA LEU A 4 16.18 -14.08 33.52
C LEU A 4 15.16 -14.24 34.69
N SER A 5 13.88 -13.98 34.42
CA SER A 5 12.77 -14.20 35.37
C SER A 5 12.25 -15.66 35.41
N GLY A 6 12.85 -16.59 34.66
CA GLY A 6 12.41 -17.97 34.54
C GLY A 6 11.23 -18.24 33.62
N GLN A 7 10.70 -17.24 32.93
CA GLN A 7 9.59 -17.40 32.01
C GLN A 7 10.07 -17.97 30.67
N LYS A 8 9.25 -18.81 30.04
CA LYS A 8 9.48 -19.26 28.64
C LYS A 8 9.21 -18.12 27.68
N VAL A 9 10.20 -17.76 26.87
CA VAL A 9 10.12 -16.71 25.87
C VAL A 9 10.55 -17.25 24.51
N VAL A 10 9.97 -16.67 23.45
CA VAL A 10 10.39 -16.93 22.07
C VAL A 10 11.40 -15.85 21.68
N ALA A 11 12.57 -16.25 21.22
CA ALA A 11 13.54 -15.31 20.64
C ALA A 11 13.28 -15.23 19.14
N VAL A 12 12.98 -14.03 18.66
CA VAL A 12 12.81 -13.75 17.23
C VAL A 12 14.05 -12.96 16.78
N PRO A 13 14.82 -13.44 15.79
CA PRO A 13 15.96 -12.69 15.27
C PRO A 13 15.47 -11.44 14.53
N VAL A 14 16.18 -10.34 14.69
CA VAL A 14 15.92 -9.12 13.91
C VAL A 14 16.24 -9.38 12.44
N PRO A 15 15.32 -9.09 11.51
CA PRO A 15 15.59 -9.23 10.08
C PRO A 15 16.72 -8.27 9.66
N ARG A 16 17.55 -8.72 8.71
CA ARG A 16 18.56 -7.85 8.11
C ARG A 16 17.89 -7.02 7.03
N ILE A 17 17.85 -5.71 7.23
CA ILE A 17 17.26 -4.75 6.29
C ILE A 17 18.40 -4.07 5.53
N ASP A 18 18.50 -4.29 4.22
CA ASP A 18 19.52 -3.63 3.40
C ASP A 18 19.12 -2.19 3.08
N THR A 19 17.86 -1.97 2.70
CA THR A 19 17.37 -0.62 2.38
C THR A 19 15.96 -0.44 2.93
N ALA A 20 15.76 0.62 3.72
CA ALA A 20 14.45 1.11 4.13
C ALA A 20 13.96 2.19 3.16
N LEU A 21 12.69 2.12 2.79
CA LEU A 21 11.98 3.17 2.05
C LEU A 21 10.85 3.66 2.97
N ILE A 22 10.90 4.92 3.37
CA ILE A 22 9.95 5.50 4.34
C ILE A 22 9.38 6.77 3.74
N HIS A 23 8.06 6.94 3.87
CA HIS A 23 7.38 8.17 3.48
C HIS A 23 7.01 8.98 4.72
N VAL A 24 7.34 10.28 4.72
CA VAL A 24 7.12 11.18 5.84
C VAL A 24 6.45 12.47 5.40
N GLN A 25 5.85 13.19 6.32
CA GLN A 25 5.26 14.49 6.03
C GLN A 25 6.32 15.52 5.63
N GLN A 26 7.35 15.69 6.43
CA GLN A 26 8.37 16.71 6.22
C GLN A 26 9.77 16.15 6.50
N ALA A 27 10.71 16.52 5.66
CA ALA A 27 12.12 16.21 5.86
C ALA A 27 12.99 17.42 5.55
N SER A 28 14.11 17.56 6.24
CA SER A 28 15.13 18.55 5.90
C SER A 28 16.23 17.97 5.01
N PRO A 29 17.02 18.82 4.34
CA PRO A 29 18.08 18.33 3.46
C PRO A 29 19.16 17.49 4.14
N ASP A 30 19.33 17.60 5.46
CA ASP A 30 20.25 16.76 6.25
C ASP A 30 19.67 15.39 6.61
N GLY A 31 18.43 15.09 6.22
CA GLY A 31 17.76 13.82 6.47
C GLY A 31 16.93 13.77 7.74
N THR A 32 16.89 14.84 8.54
CA THR A 32 16.03 14.87 9.73
C THR A 32 14.56 14.96 9.33
N CYS A 33 13.72 14.09 9.91
CA CYS A 33 12.32 13.95 9.50
C CYS A 33 11.35 14.23 10.64
N ILE A 34 10.21 14.81 10.24
CA ILE A 34 9.02 14.97 11.07
C ILE A 34 7.98 13.95 10.59
N ILE A 35 7.46 13.15 11.53
CA ILE A 35 6.31 12.28 11.32
C ILE A 35 5.21 12.77 12.24
N CYS A 36 4.02 13.00 11.67
CA CYS A 36 2.81 13.35 12.40
C CYS A 36 1.88 12.12 12.42
N GLY A 37 1.19 11.90 13.54
CA GLY A 37 0.32 10.74 13.71
C GLY A 37 1.05 9.48 14.17
N ASP A 38 0.55 8.32 13.76
CA ASP A 38 1.11 7.03 14.16
C ASP A 38 2.39 6.72 13.40
N GLU A 39 3.40 6.29 14.12
CA GLU A 39 4.75 6.04 13.59
C GLU A 39 4.99 4.55 13.30
N PHE A 40 4.19 3.66 13.87
CA PHE A 40 4.34 2.20 13.83
C PHE A 40 5.79 1.74 14.01
N HIS A 41 6.41 1.21 12.96
CA HIS A 41 7.77 0.71 12.97
C HIS A 41 8.75 1.56 12.14
N ASP A 42 8.36 2.74 11.70
CA ASP A 42 9.16 3.56 10.78
C ASP A 42 10.52 3.91 11.39
N ILE A 43 10.54 4.30 12.65
CA ILE A 43 11.77 4.63 13.39
C ILE A 43 12.66 3.40 13.52
N ASP A 44 12.07 2.27 13.95
CA ASP A 44 12.81 1.02 14.14
C ASP A 44 13.44 0.52 12.84
N ILE A 45 12.69 0.63 11.74
CA ILE A 45 13.13 0.25 10.40
C ILE A 45 14.25 1.18 9.93
N ALA A 46 14.11 2.50 10.14
CA ALA A 46 15.13 3.49 9.77
C ALA A 46 16.47 3.23 10.49
N VAL A 47 16.42 2.91 11.78
CA VAL A 47 17.61 2.63 12.60
C VAL A 47 18.22 1.26 12.29
N ALA A 48 17.39 0.25 12.00
CA ALA A 48 17.85 -1.12 11.75
C ALA A 48 18.41 -1.32 10.32
N ALA A 49 18.03 -0.48 9.37
CA ALA A 49 18.45 -0.60 7.98
C ALA A 49 19.92 -0.14 7.77
N ARG A 50 20.57 -0.74 6.78
CA ARG A 50 21.90 -0.29 6.34
C ARG A 50 21.86 1.03 5.59
N LYS A 51 20.76 1.27 4.88
CA LYS A 51 20.48 2.50 4.13
C LYS A 51 19.00 2.84 4.30
N THR A 52 18.73 4.13 4.49
CA THR A 52 17.36 4.65 4.54
C THR A 52 17.19 5.73 3.50
N ILE A 53 16.21 5.57 2.64
CA ILE A 53 15.77 6.56 1.67
C ILE A 53 14.42 7.06 2.14
N VAL A 54 14.30 8.36 2.33
CA VAL A 54 13.07 9.01 2.75
C VAL A 54 12.45 9.74 1.57
N THR A 55 11.17 9.46 1.31
CA THR A 55 10.33 10.32 0.48
C THR A 55 9.49 11.22 1.39
N CYS A 56 9.19 12.45 0.98
CA CYS A 56 8.43 13.38 1.80
C CYS A 56 7.48 14.24 0.98
N GLU A 57 6.41 14.70 1.62
CA GLU A 57 5.49 15.66 1.04
C GLU A 57 6.16 17.02 0.85
N GLU A 58 6.94 17.46 1.83
CA GLU A 58 7.63 18.74 1.82
C GLU A 58 9.08 18.63 2.28
N ILE A 59 9.97 19.29 1.54
CA ILE A 59 11.34 19.56 2.03
C ILE A 59 11.32 20.92 2.75
N VAL A 60 11.65 20.90 4.03
CA VAL A 60 11.69 22.07 4.91
C VAL A 60 13.14 22.41 5.30
N SER A 61 13.38 23.61 5.83
CA SER A 61 14.73 23.97 6.30
C SER A 61 15.09 23.30 7.63
N ASN A 62 16.39 23.12 7.88
CA ASN A 62 16.86 22.59 9.16
C ASN A 62 16.40 23.45 10.35
N GLU A 63 16.35 24.77 10.16
CA GLU A 63 15.87 25.72 11.18
C GLU A 63 14.39 25.53 11.48
N TYR A 64 13.59 25.18 10.48
CA TYR A 64 12.18 24.87 10.68
C TYR A 64 12.01 23.68 11.63
N ILE A 65 12.76 22.60 11.44
CA ILE A 65 12.72 21.43 12.31
C ILE A 65 13.23 21.76 13.72
N ARG A 66 14.32 22.52 13.81
CA ARG A 66 14.91 22.92 15.10
C ARG A 66 14.02 23.80 15.98
N ARG A 67 13.00 24.45 15.39
CA ARG A 67 12.01 25.23 16.17
C ARG A 67 11.18 24.37 17.09
N ASP A 68 10.92 23.13 16.70
CA ASP A 68 10.13 22.18 17.52
C ASP A 68 10.74 20.78 17.41
N PRO A 69 11.83 20.52 18.15
CA PRO A 69 12.52 19.23 18.11
C PRO A 69 11.67 18.08 18.66
N THR A 70 10.56 18.37 19.34
CA THR A 70 9.66 17.33 19.85
C THR A 70 8.95 16.55 18.75
N LYS A 71 8.88 17.11 17.54
CA LYS A 71 8.29 16.47 16.34
C LYS A 71 9.29 15.65 15.54
N THR A 72 10.60 15.75 15.85
CA THR A 72 11.62 14.96 15.18
C THR A 72 11.45 13.49 15.53
N ARG A 73 11.39 12.62 14.51
CA ARG A 73 11.24 11.18 14.66
C ARG A 73 12.40 10.39 14.08
N ILE A 74 12.88 10.76 12.90
CA ILE A 74 14.03 10.12 12.29
C ILE A 74 15.16 11.15 12.24
N PHE A 75 16.33 10.75 12.73
CA PHE A 75 17.52 11.61 12.72
C PHE A 75 18.27 11.49 11.41
N GLY A 76 18.85 12.60 10.95
CA GLY A 76 19.56 12.68 9.67
C GLY A 76 20.68 11.66 9.51
N GLU A 77 21.34 11.26 10.60
CA GLU A 77 22.41 10.25 10.54
C GLU A 77 21.94 8.89 10.03
N CYS A 78 20.64 8.58 10.16
CA CYS A 78 20.05 7.33 9.67
C CYS A 78 19.69 7.41 8.18
N VAL A 79 19.65 8.61 7.57
CA VAL A 79 19.08 8.84 6.23
C VAL A 79 20.18 9.15 5.22
N GLN A 80 20.20 8.42 4.12
CA GLN A 80 21.18 8.61 3.04
C GLN A 80 20.64 9.43 1.88
N ALA A 81 19.32 9.51 1.71
CA ALA A 81 18.72 10.31 0.66
C ALA A 81 17.32 10.81 1.07
N VAL A 82 17.01 12.05 0.69
CA VAL A 82 15.70 12.67 0.84
C VAL A 82 15.17 13.02 -0.54
N VAL A 83 13.94 12.60 -0.83
CA VAL A 83 13.28 12.81 -2.12
C VAL A 83 11.93 13.48 -1.90
N LYS A 84 11.69 14.62 -2.56
CA LYS A 84 10.36 15.23 -2.54
C LYS A 84 9.42 14.45 -3.45
N ALA A 85 8.36 13.90 -2.88
CA ALA A 85 7.34 13.12 -3.58
C ALA A 85 5.94 13.42 -3.03
N PRO A 86 5.31 14.55 -3.41
CA PRO A 86 3.97 14.88 -2.97
C PRO A 86 2.97 13.75 -3.32
N TYR A 87 2.06 13.45 -2.41
CA TYR A 87 1.16 12.30 -2.51
C TYR A 87 1.91 10.94 -2.61
N GLY A 88 3.09 10.84 -2.03
CA GLY A 88 3.94 9.65 -2.12
C GLY A 88 3.40 8.44 -1.36
N ALA A 89 2.46 8.61 -0.43
CA ALA A 89 1.78 7.53 0.25
C ALA A 89 0.51 7.05 -0.50
N TRP A 90 0.04 7.79 -1.54
CA TRP A 90 -1.12 7.37 -2.32
C TRP A 90 -0.96 5.91 -2.82
N PRO A 91 -1.98 5.05 -2.75
CA PRO A 91 -3.39 5.33 -2.44
C PRO A 91 -3.75 5.36 -0.95
N ALA A 92 -2.79 5.17 -0.05
CA ALA A 92 -2.99 5.31 1.40
C ALA A 92 -2.95 6.78 1.84
N GLN A 93 -3.41 7.02 3.05
CA GLN A 93 -3.41 8.36 3.67
C GLN A 93 -2.01 8.84 4.05
N CYS A 94 -1.85 10.15 4.11
CA CYS A 94 -0.75 10.83 4.78
C CYS A 94 -1.35 11.82 5.77
N TYR A 95 -1.28 11.52 7.07
CA TYR A 95 -1.91 12.31 8.13
C TYR A 95 -1.53 13.81 8.01
N ASP A 96 -2.47 14.70 8.21
CA ASP A 96 -2.40 16.16 8.01
C ASP A 96 -2.29 16.62 6.54
N TYR A 97 -2.11 15.72 5.56
CA TYR A 97 -1.97 16.08 4.14
C TYR A 97 -3.13 15.61 3.29
N TYR A 98 -3.48 14.33 3.34
CA TYR A 98 -4.57 13.75 2.55
C TYR A 98 -5.04 12.42 3.12
N ASP A 99 -6.30 12.11 2.85
CA ASP A 99 -6.93 10.84 3.22
C ASP A 99 -6.66 9.75 2.17
N ASP A 100 -6.99 8.51 2.52
CA ASP A 100 -6.90 7.37 1.63
C ASP A 100 -7.87 7.46 0.46
N ASP A 101 -7.45 6.91 -0.66
CA ASP A 101 -8.24 6.82 -1.88
C ASP A 101 -8.94 5.45 -1.95
N ASP A 102 -10.12 5.38 -1.34
CA ASP A 102 -10.96 4.18 -1.27
C ASP A 102 -11.18 3.51 -2.64
N ALA A 103 -11.31 4.29 -3.70
CA ALA A 103 -11.53 3.75 -5.03
C ALA A 103 -10.26 3.07 -5.58
N ALA A 104 -9.08 3.67 -5.34
CA ALA A 104 -7.81 3.09 -5.73
C ALA A 104 -7.45 1.87 -4.88
N LEU A 105 -7.73 1.91 -3.57
CA LEU A 105 -7.54 0.75 -2.69
C LEU A 105 -8.41 -0.43 -3.12
N LYS A 106 -9.66 -0.18 -3.49
CA LYS A 106 -10.55 -1.23 -4.03
C LYS A 106 -10.10 -1.77 -5.40
N GLU A 107 -9.50 -0.91 -6.23
CA GLU A 107 -8.88 -1.33 -7.50
C GLU A 107 -7.67 -2.23 -7.23
N TYR A 108 -6.78 -1.83 -6.32
CA TYR A 108 -5.65 -2.63 -5.88
C TYR A 108 -6.09 -3.99 -5.31
N ASP A 109 -7.07 -4.02 -4.41
CA ASP A 109 -7.61 -5.24 -3.82
C ASP A 109 -8.17 -6.21 -4.86
N LYS A 110 -8.78 -5.69 -5.91
CA LYS A 110 -9.30 -6.52 -7.02
C LYS A 110 -8.16 -7.09 -7.84
N ALA A 111 -7.19 -6.25 -8.22
CA ALA A 111 -6.06 -6.62 -9.05
C ALA A 111 -5.12 -7.60 -8.31
N SER A 112 -4.89 -7.40 -7.02
CA SER A 112 -3.98 -8.22 -6.20
C SER A 112 -4.40 -9.69 -6.04
N LYS A 113 -5.65 -10.03 -6.40
CA LYS A 113 -6.15 -11.41 -6.35
C LYS A 113 -5.47 -12.34 -7.36
N TYR A 114 -5.01 -11.78 -8.45
CA TYR A 114 -4.40 -12.53 -9.54
C TYR A 114 -3.04 -11.90 -9.89
N GLN A 115 -1.99 -12.71 -9.92
CA GLN A 115 -0.64 -12.21 -10.24
C GLN A 115 -0.55 -11.76 -11.70
N ASP A 116 -0.97 -12.63 -12.59
CA ASP A 116 -1.00 -12.43 -14.04
C ASP A 116 -2.24 -13.11 -14.65
N LYS A 117 -2.38 -12.98 -15.96
CA LYS A 117 -3.53 -13.54 -16.68
C LYS A 117 -3.59 -15.07 -16.65
N ALA A 118 -2.44 -15.74 -16.61
CA ALA A 118 -2.40 -17.19 -16.52
C ALA A 118 -2.84 -17.68 -15.14
N ASP A 119 -2.38 -17.02 -14.08
CA ASP A 119 -2.82 -17.27 -12.70
C ASP A 119 -4.33 -17.01 -12.53
N ALA A 120 -4.86 -15.93 -13.14
CA ALA A 120 -6.29 -15.65 -13.13
C ALA A 120 -7.12 -16.78 -13.73
N VAL A 121 -6.72 -17.29 -14.90
CA VAL A 121 -7.38 -18.43 -15.55
C VAL A 121 -7.32 -19.68 -14.67
N GLU A 122 -6.15 -19.98 -14.10
CA GLU A 122 -5.98 -21.15 -13.24
C GLU A 122 -6.82 -21.07 -11.95
N GLN A 123 -6.81 -19.92 -11.28
CA GLN A 123 -7.57 -19.73 -10.05
C GLN A 123 -9.09 -19.76 -10.29
N LEU A 124 -9.57 -19.17 -11.38
CA LEU A 124 -10.97 -19.24 -11.75
C LEU A 124 -11.41 -20.67 -12.07
N ALA A 125 -10.57 -21.47 -12.75
CA ALA A 125 -10.84 -22.86 -12.99
C ALA A 125 -10.90 -23.68 -11.69
N LYS A 126 -9.96 -23.45 -10.76
CA LYS A 126 -9.97 -24.08 -9.42
C LYS A 126 -11.22 -23.69 -8.62
N ALA A 127 -11.64 -22.42 -8.68
CA ALA A 127 -12.83 -21.94 -8.00
C ALA A 127 -14.11 -22.59 -8.57
N ALA A 128 -14.22 -22.73 -9.88
CA ALA A 128 -15.31 -23.44 -10.54
C ALA A 128 -15.40 -24.89 -10.10
N ALA A 129 -14.28 -25.62 -10.14
CA ALA A 129 -14.21 -26.99 -9.69
C ALA A 129 -14.60 -27.18 -8.22
N LYS A 130 -14.21 -26.22 -7.36
CA LYS A 130 -14.59 -26.19 -5.93
C LYS A 130 -16.11 -25.96 -5.75
N ALA A 131 -16.68 -25.04 -6.52
CA ALA A 131 -18.11 -24.73 -6.46
C ALA A 131 -18.96 -25.92 -6.91
N VAL A 132 -18.57 -26.61 -7.98
CA VAL A 132 -19.24 -27.83 -8.46
C VAL A 132 -19.18 -28.94 -7.39
N LYS A 133 -18.03 -29.19 -6.78
CA LYS A 133 -17.91 -30.16 -5.67
C LYS A 133 -18.74 -29.80 -4.44
N ALA A 134 -18.94 -28.52 -4.18
CA ALA A 134 -19.82 -28.08 -3.09
C ALA A 134 -21.31 -28.36 -3.42
N LEU A 135 -21.71 -28.15 -4.68
CA LEU A 135 -23.04 -28.44 -5.16
C LEU A 135 -23.37 -29.96 -5.14
N GLU A 136 -22.38 -30.82 -5.47
CA GLU A 136 -22.53 -32.27 -5.37
C GLU A 136 -22.89 -32.74 -3.95
N LYS A 137 -22.38 -32.04 -2.92
CA LYS A 137 -22.67 -32.35 -1.50
C LYS A 137 -24.03 -31.86 -1.02
N ALA A 138 -24.58 -30.82 -1.65
CA ALA A 138 -25.85 -30.20 -1.30
C ALA A 138 -26.63 -29.78 -2.57
N PRO A 139 -27.14 -30.77 -3.35
CA PRO A 139 -27.72 -30.51 -4.68
C PRO A 139 -29.05 -29.74 -4.66
N ALA A 140 -29.69 -29.62 -3.51
CA ALA A 140 -30.95 -28.89 -3.34
C ALA A 140 -30.74 -27.40 -3.00
N ASP A 141 -29.51 -26.95 -2.76
CA ASP A 141 -29.22 -25.55 -2.40
C ASP A 141 -29.13 -24.67 -3.66
N GLU A 142 -30.19 -23.85 -3.86
CA GLU A 142 -30.25 -22.93 -5.00
C GLU A 142 -29.12 -21.90 -5.03
N LYS A 143 -28.62 -21.47 -3.86
CA LYS A 143 -27.50 -20.53 -3.80
C LYS A 143 -26.20 -21.15 -4.31
N LEU A 144 -25.98 -22.43 -3.98
CA LEU A 144 -24.83 -23.18 -4.48
C LEU A 144 -24.92 -23.47 -5.98
N LYS A 145 -26.13 -23.72 -6.51
CA LYS A 145 -26.35 -23.85 -7.97
C LYS A 145 -25.97 -22.58 -8.71
N LEU A 146 -26.51 -21.44 -8.29
CA LEU A 146 -26.20 -20.12 -8.88
C LEU A 146 -24.71 -19.79 -8.78
N ALA A 147 -24.06 -20.09 -7.65
CA ALA A 147 -22.65 -19.86 -7.46
C ALA A 147 -21.77 -20.75 -8.36
N ALA A 148 -22.14 -22.02 -8.54
CA ALA A 148 -21.44 -22.94 -9.43
C ALA A 148 -21.57 -22.53 -10.90
N GLU A 149 -22.76 -22.19 -11.36
CA GLU A 149 -22.99 -21.71 -12.72
C GLU A 149 -22.23 -20.42 -13.03
N ALA A 150 -22.22 -19.45 -12.08
CA ALA A 150 -21.48 -18.21 -12.22
C ALA A 150 -19.97 -18.46 -12.28
N ALA A 151 -19.45 -19.35 -11.44
CA ALA A 151 -18.02 -19.68 -11.41
C ALA A 151 -17.59 -20.43 -12.69
N GLU A 152 -18.39 -21.39 -13.19
CA GLU A 152 -18.12 -22.06 -14.46
C GLU A 152 -18.14 -21.11 -15.65
N LYS A 153 -19.11 -20.19 -15.68
CA LYS A 153 -19.18 -19.19 -16.74
C LYS A 153 -17.97 -18.27 -16.74
N ALA A 154 -17.54 -17.81 -15.55
CA ALA A 154 -16.34 -16.97 -15.41
C ALA A 154 -15.07 -17.73 -15.85
N ALA A 155 -14.91 -18.98 -15.44
CA ALA A 155 -13.78 -19.81 -15.82
C ALA A 155 -13.72 -20.06 -17.34
N LYS A 156 -14.85 -20.35 -17.99
CA LYS A 156 -14.96 -20.53 -19.45
C LYS A 156 -14.61 -19.26 -20.21
N ALA A 157 -15.14 -18.11 -19.78
CA ALA A 157 -14.85 -16.82 -20.40
C ALA A 157 -13.37 -16.43 -20.25
N ALA A 158 -12.77 -16.68 -19.10
CA ALA A 158 -11.35 -16.45 -18.88
C ALA A 158 -10.47 -17.37 -19.72
N ALA A 159 -10.79 -18.65 -19.83
CA ALA A 159 -10.08 -19.61 -20.68
C ALA A 159 -10.17 -19.27 -22.18
N ALA A 160 -11.30 -18.67 -22.61
CA ALA A 160 -11.48 -18.17 -23.97
C ALA A 160 -10.78 -16.82 -24.23
N GLY A 161 -10.26 -16.16 -23.17
CA GLY A 161 -9.66 -14.83 -23.27
C GLY A 161 -10.69 -13.68 -23.45
N GLU A 162 -11.97 -13.97 -23.26
CA GLU A 162 -13.06 -12.99 -23.49
C GLU A 162 -13.25 -12.04 -22.30
N LEU A 163 -13.03 -12.51 -21.07
CA LEU A 163 -13.21 -11.75 -19.84
C LEU A 163 -12.17 -12.19 -18.78
N ILE A 164 -10.98 -11.64 -18.84
CA ILE A 164 -9.96 -11.85 -17.82
C ILE A 164 -10.06 -10.68 -16.83
N PRO A 165 -10.16 -10.92 -15.51
CA PRO A 165 -10.11 -9.85 -14.51
C PRO A 165 -8.81 -9.06 -14.61
N GLU A 166 -8.82 -7.79 -14.18
CA GLU A 166 -7.61 -7.00 -14.01
C GLU A 166 -6.66 -7.72 -13.06
N THR A 167 -5.39 -7.85 -13.45
CA THR A 167 -4.37 -8.58 -12.70
C THR A 167 -3.43 -7.60 -12.00
N PHE A 168 -2.62 -8.11 -11.07
CA PHE A 168 -1.61 -7.30 -10.39
C PHE A 168 -0.57 -6.75 -11.38
N GLU A 169 -0.22 -7.53 -12.39
CA GLU A 169 0.65 -7.06 -13.48
C GLU A 169 0.02 -5.90 -14.27
N ASP A 170 -1.27 -5.97 -14.59
CA ASP A 170 -1.98 -4.88 -15.26
C ASP A 170 -2.02 -3.62 -14.37
N TYR A 171 -2.25 -3.78 -13.07
CA TYR A 171 -2.21 -2.69 -12.10
C TYR A 171 -0.83 -2.03 -12.02
N LEU A 172 0.23 -2.83 -11.92
CA LEU A 172 1.61 -2.31 -11.91
C LEU A 172 1.95 -1.59 -13.22
N ASN A 173 1.56 -2.14 -14.36
CA ASN A 173 1.76 -1.50 -15.67
C ASN A 173 1.02 -0.18 -15.78
N LYS A 174 -0.17 -0.08 -15.18
CA LYS A 174 -0.96 1.13 -15.16
C LYS A 174 -0.38 2.21 -14.25
N TRP A 175 -0.09 1.89 -13.00
CA TRP A 175 0.18 2.88 -11.96
C TRP A 175 1.66 3.05 -11.62
N VAL A 176 2.49 2.05 -11.89
CA VAL A 176 3.92 2.07 -11.54
C VAL A 176 4.78 2.19 -12.78
N TYR A 177 4.78 1.18 -13.64
CA TYR A 177 5.66 1.15 -14.82
C TYR A 177 5.18 2.05 -15.95
N GLY A 178 3.89 2.37 -15.99
CA GLY A 178 3.29 3.27 -16.99
C GLY A 178 3.41 4.76 -16.64
N CYS A 179 4.17 5.13 -15.62
CA CYS A 179 4.46 6.51 -15.25
C CYS A 179 5.98 6.71 -15.21
N LYS A 180 6.50 7.75 -15.87
CA LYS A 180 7.94 8.03 -15.92
C LYS A 180 8.46 8.63 -14.62
N ASP A 181 7.63 9.44 -14.00
CA ASP A 181 7.95 10.20 -12.80
C ASP A 181 6.70 10.51 -11.98
N GLN A 182 6.93 11.15 -10.83
CA GLN A 182 5.85 11.53 -9.91
C GLN A 182 4.85 12.49 -10.54
N ALA A 183 5.27 13.40 -11.41
CA ALA A 183 4.37 14.36 -12.05
C ALA A 183 3.37 13.64 -12.98
N GLU A 184 3.84 12.70 -13.78
CA GLU A 184 2.97 11.88 -14.65
C GLU A 184 2.00 11.01 -13.84
N LEU A 185 2.42 10.49 -12.69
CA LEU A 185 1.52 9.79 -11.77
C LEU A 185 0.42 10.70 -11.25
N LEU A 186 0.76 11.91 -10.79
CA LEU A 186 -0.22 12.88 -10.28
C LEU A 186 -1.20 13.34 -11.37
N ASP A 187 -0.72 13.57 -12.60
CA ASP A 187 -1.58 13.88 -13.74
C ASP A 187 -2.56 12.75 -14.03
N LYS A 188 -2.10 11.51 -13.95
CA LYS A 188 -2.91 10.31 -14.19
C LYS A 188 -3.98 10.08 -13.10
N ILE A 189 -3.65 10.34 -11.84
CA ILE A 189 -4.63 10.32 -10.74
C ILE A 189 -5.69 11.39 -10.97
N GLY A 190 -5.27 12.56 -11.43
CA GLY A 190 -6.12 13.68 -11.81
C GLY A 190 -6.33 14.68 -10.67
N GLY A 191 -6.17 15.97 -10.99
CA GLY A 191 -6.21 17.07 -10.03
C GLY A 191 -7.49 17.13 -9.21
N SER A 192 -8.66 16.89 -9.81
CA SER A 192 -9.95 16.87 -9.10
C SER A 192 -10.05 15.77 -8.06
N ARG A 193 -9.39 14.61 -8.29
CA ARG A 193 -9.32 13.50 -7.34
C ARG A 193 -8.40 13.85 -6.19
N LEU A 194 -7.20 14.34 -6.49
CA LEU A 194 -6.23 14.77 -5.48
C LEU A 194 -6.77 15.88 -4.58
N MET A 195 -7.49 16.84 -5.16
CA MET A 195 -8.13 17.92 -4.39
C MET A 195 -9.20 17.43 -3.40
N ARG A 196 -9.94 16.39 -3.76
CA ARG A 196 -10.94 15.78 -2.84
C ARG A 196 -10.30 15.05 -1.67
N LEU A 197 -9.13 14.45 -1.87
CA LEU A 197 -8.41 13.73 -0.83
C LEU A 197 -7.68 14.68 0.13
N LYS A 198 -7.43 15.93 -0.28
CA LYS A 198 -6.66 16.89 0.50
C LYS A 198 -7.36 17.21 1.83
N ASN A 199 -6.61 17.13 2.92
CA ASN A 199 -7.11 17.42 4.26
C ASN A 199 -7.38 18.92 4.45
N GLU A 200 -8.41 19.21 5.23
CA GLU A 200 -8.67 20.57 5.73
C GLU A 200 -7.67 20.90 6.83
N PRO A 201 -6.88 21.99 6.73
CA PRO A 201 -5.77 22.26 7.67
C PRO A 201 -6.17 22.35 9.15
N HIS A 202 -7.43 22.66 9.43
CA HIS A 202 -7.95 22.81 10.79
C HIS A 202 -8.65 21.56 11.32
N LEU A 203 -8.93 20.58 10.47
CA LEU A 203 -9.60 19.33 10.83
C LEU A 203 -8.63 18.13 10.82
N GLY A 204 -7.58 18.16 9.97
CA GLY A 204 -6.64 17.08 9.79
C GLY A 204 -7.19 15.91 8.97
N TYR A 205 -8.36 16.06 8.33
CA TYR A 205 -8.99 15.10 7.41
C TYR A 205 -9.77 15.81 6.31
N SER A 206 -10.09 15.10 5.24
CA SER A 206 -10.91 15.61 4.13
C SER A 206 -12.39 15.60 4.48
N THR A 207 -13.12 16.64 4.08
CA THR A 207 -14.58 16.72 4.22
C THR A 207 -15.33 16.44 2.91
N THR A 208 -14.60 16.12 1.84
CA THR A 208 -15.13 15.96 0.47
C THR A 208 -15.13 14.50 0.01
N HIS A 209 -15.68 13.61 0.84
CA HIS A 209 -15.87 12.20 0.44
C HIS A 209 -16.98 12.01 -0.58
#